data_e83813cb18efae89b56bc40ff5cd8399
#
_entry.id   e83813cb18efae89b56bc40ff5cd8399
#
_cell.length_a   1.000
_cell.length_b   1.000
_cell.length_c   1.000
_cell.angle_alpha   90.00
_cell.angle_beta   90.00
_cell.angle_gamma   90.00
#
_symmetry.space_group_name_H-M   'P 1'
#
loop_
_entity.id
_entity.type
_entity.pdbx_description
1 polymer ?
#
loop_
_entity_poly.entity_id
_entity_poly.type
_entity_poly.pdbx_seq_one_letter_code
_entity_poly.pdbx_strand_id
1 'polypeptide(L)'
;QLIIRPSVHFIPNKTCDFSFGYSFIRNYSFSDYSIPINANEHNIWQQVQLNHSHKKLNFKHRFRLEERFIDKILQSINGVNSINGTNYKNRLRYRFALARPIIKINNSKNISIKIFDELFINLEDGIRPKSLNQNWFYVGLDYPLTSKIGLGIGYHNIGLNSSNNNNTFTTNHILQTTVTYSIN
;
A
#
# COMPACT_ATOMS: atom_id res chain seq x y z
N GLN A 1 2.66 -3.29 12.75
CA GLN A 1 1.48 -3.60 11.96
C GLN A 1 1.59 -5.01 11.39
N LEU A 2 0.51 -5.82 11.48
CA LEU A 2 0.33 -7.09 10.79
C LEU A 2 -0.70 -6.89 9.68
N ILE A 3 -0.42 -7.40 8.47
CA ILE A 3 -1.35 -7.34 7.34
C ILE A 3 -1.46 -8.72 6.71
N ILE A 4 -2.70 -9.22 6.60
CA ILE A 4 -3.04 -10.43 5.85
C ILE A 4 -3.97 -10.00 4.71
N ARG A 5 -3.59 -10.29 3.44
CA ARG A 5 -4.28 -9.73 2.28
C ARG A 5 -4.45 -10.75 1.14
N PRO A 6 -5.38 -11.69 1.25
CA PRO A 6 -5.76 -12.55 0.14
C PRO A 6 -6.45 -11.77 -0.98
N SER A 7 -6.27 -12.22 -2.22
CA SER A 7 -6.94 -11.64 -3.40
C SER A 7 -7.11 -12.66 -4.51
N VAL A 8 -8.12 -12.42 -5.34
CA VAL A 8 -8.36 -13.13 -6.59
C VAL A 8 -8.09 -12.17 -7.74
N HIS A 9 -7.44 -12.68 -8.78
CA HIS A 9 -7.08 -11.91 -9.97
C HIS A 9 -7.75 -12.49 -11.19
N PHE A 10 -8.29 -11.62 -12.04
CA PHE A 10 -8.73 -11.91 -13.39
C PHE A 10 -7.87 -11.13 -14.36
N ILE A 11 -7.06 -11.85 -15.15
CA ILE A 11 -6.05 -11.28 -16.06
C ILE A 11 -6.45 -11.63 -17.50
N PRO A 12 -7.33 -10.84 -18.14
CA PRO A 12 -7.81 -11.14 -19.49
C PRO A 12 -6.70 -11.02 -20.54
N ASN A 13 -5.69 -10.20 -20.28
CA ASN A 13 -4.53 -10.00 -21.16
C ASN A 13 -3.34 -9.42 -20.39
N LYS A 14 -2.19 -9.25 -21.05
CA LYS A 14 -0.96 -8.73 -20.43
C LYS A 14 -1.06 -7.26 -19.98
N THR A 15 -2.04 -6.51 -20.48
CA THR A 15 -2.22 -5.09 -20.19
C THR A 15 -3.11 -4.85 -18.98
N CYS A 16 -4.13 -5.68 -18.74
CA CYS A 16 -5.13 -5.48 -17.69
C CYS A 16 -5.09 -6.61 -16.67
N ASP A 17 -5.17 -6.23 -15.39
CA ASP A 17 -5.36 -7.10 -14.24
C ASP A 17 -6.47 -6.50 -13.36
N PHE A 18 -7.58 -7.22 -13.24
CA PHE A 18 -8.67 -6.90 -12.34
C PHE A 18 -8.53 -7.76 -11.09
N SER A 19 -8.60 -7.16 -9.92
CA SER A 19 -8.50 -7.93 -8.69
C SER A 19 -9.51 -7.47 -7.64
N PHE A 20 -9.94 -8.43 -6.86
CA PHE A 20 -10.81 -8.25 -5.72
C PHE A 20 -10.16 -8.91 -4.51
N GLY A 21 -10.19 -8.26 -3.36
CA GLY A 21 -9.54 -8.82 -2.19
C GLY A 21 -10.07 -8.29 -0.88
N TYR A 22 -9.60 -8.93 0.15
CA TYR A 22 -9.82 -8.57 1.53
C TYR A 22 -8.48 -8.28 2.20
N SER A 23 -8.48 -7.41 3.21
CA SER A 23 -7.31 -7.21 4.07
C SER A 23 -7.74 -7.17 5.52
N PHE A 24 -7.10 -7.98 6.33
CA PHE A 24 -7.08 -7.81 7.77
C PHE A 24 -5.81 -7.07 8.15
N ILE A 25 -5.96 -5.97 8.89
CA ILE A 25 -4.85 -5.12 9.32
C ILE A 25 -4.95 -4.97 10.84
N ARG A 26 -3.90 -5.38 11.56
CA ARG A 26 -3.78 -5.13 12.98
C ARG A 26 -2.71 -4.09 13.23
N ASN A 27 -3.10 -2.97 13.78
CA ASN A 27 -2.22 -1.89 14.20
C ASN A 27 -1.89 -2.10 15.68
N TYR A 28 -0.61 -2.04 16.01
CA TYR A 28 -0.13 -2.19 17.38
C TYR A 28 0.19 -0.80 17.95
N SER A 29 -0.14 -0.63 19.22
CA SER A 29 0.35 0.49 20.02
C SER A 29 1.81 0.20 20.40
N PHE A 30 2.76 1.07 20.01
CA PHE A 30 4.19 0.85 20.24
C PHE A 30 4.95 2.11 20.64
N SER A 31 4.33 3.28 20.58
CA SER A 31 4.94 4.56 20.97
C SER A 31 3.85 5.60 21.25
N ASP A 32 4.22 6.70 21.89
CA ASP A 32 3.34 7.83 22.17
C ASP A 32 2.73 8.48 20.93
N TYR A 33 3.36 8.28 19.76
CA TYR A 33 2.88 8.78 18.46
C TYR A 33 2.02 7.74 17.70
N SER A 34 1.85 6.54 18.24
CA SER A 34 1.01 5.50 17.64
C SER A 34 -0.43 5.60 18.15
N ILE A 35 -1.29 4.70 17.67
CA ILE A 35 -2.64 4.55 18.25
C ILE A 35 -2.52 4.15 19.73
N PRO A 36 -3.41 4.64 20.63
CA PRO A 36 -3.27 4.43 22.07
C PRO A 36 -3.49 2.99 22.52
N ILE A 37 -4.22 2.18 21.76
CA ILE A 37 -4.42 0.75 21.96
C ILE A 37 -4.39 0.01 20.64
N ASN A 38 -4.15 -1.31 20.68
CA ASN A 38 -4.21 -2.13 19.46
C ASN A 38 -5.60 -2.05 18.82
N ALA A 39 -5.65 -1.80 17.51
CA ALA A 39 -6.89 -1.69 16.75
C ALA A 39 -6.81 -2.45 15.43
N ASN A 40 -7.94 -2.99 15.01
CA ASN A 40 -8.06 -3.73 13.77
C ASN A 40 -8.75 -2.90 12.70
N GLU A 41 -8.45 -3.25 11.46
CA GLU A 41 -9.11 -2.74 10.27
C GLU A 41 -9.42 -3.91 9.35
N HIS A 42 -10.66 -4.03 8.94
CA HIS A 42 -11.13 -4.91 7.87
C HIS A 42 -11.34 -4.10 6.62
N ASN A 43 -10.88 -4.61 5.49
CA ASN A 43 -10.81 -3.84 4.26
C ASN A 43 -11.22 -4.73 3.08
N ILE A 44 -12.32 -4.38 2.41
CA ILE A 44 -12.72 -4.98 1.15
C ILE A 44 -12.25 -4.05 0.05
N TRP A 45 -11.62 -4.58 -1.00
CA TRP A 45 -11.10 -3.74 -2.04
C TRP A 45 -11.23 -4.34 -3.43
N GLN A 46 -11.38 -3.44 -4.40
CA GLN A 46 -11.44 -3.70 -5.83
C GLN A 46 -10.31 -2.92 -6.49
N GLN A 47 -9.69 -3.54 -7.49
CA GLN A 47 -8.52 -2.94 -8.14
C GLN A 47 -8.52 -3.21 -9.63
N VAL A 48 -8.08 -2.20 -10.38
CA VAL A 48 -7.69 -2.33 -11.78
C VAL A 48 -6.24 -1.92 -11.90
N GLN A 49 -5.43 -2.78 -12.53
CA GLN A 49 -4.05 -2.48 -12.86
C GLN A 49 -3.86 -2.52 -14.37
N LEU A 50 -3.31 -1.44 -14.92
CA LEU A 50 -2.94 -1.32 -16.32
C LEU A 50 -1.42 -1.40 -16.43
N ASN A 51 -0.94 -2.30 -17.29
CA ASN A 51 0.49 -2.52 -17.54
C ASN A 51 0.80 -2.17 -18.98
N HIS A 52 1.85 -1.42 -19.21
CA HIS A 52 2.38 -1.20 -20.56
C HIS A 52 3.90 -1.09 -20.51
N SER A 53 4.54 -1.34 -21.65
CA SER A 53 5.99 -1.28 -21.77
C SER A 53 6.38 -0.46 -22.99
N HIS A 54 7.43 0.34 -22.83
CA HIS A 54 8.07 1.04 -23.93
C HIS A 54 9.59 0.83 -23.85
N LYS A 55 10.17 0.19 -24.86
CA LYS A 55 11.58 -0.23 -24.86
C LYS A 55 11.87 -1.12 -23.64
N LYS A 56 12.76 -0.67 -22.71
CA LYS A 56 13.14 -1.36 -21.48
C LYS A 56 12.39 -0.84 -20.24
N LEU A 57 11.45 0.09 -20.42
CA LEU A 57 10.66 0.68 -19.35
C LEU A 57 9.34 -0.08 -19.21
N ASN A 58 9.00 -0.49 -18.01
CA ASN A 58 7.72 -1.10 -17.66
C ASN A 58 6.95 -0.14 -16.77
N PHE A 59 5.76 0.21 -17.18
CA PHE A 59 4.87 1.12 -16.48
C PHE A 59 3.67 0.36 -15.92
N LYS A 60 3.25 0.71 -14.72
CA LYS A 60 2.05 0.19 -14.09
C LYS A 60 1.23 1.31 -13.49
N HIS A 61 -0.05 1.36 -13.84
CA HIS A 61 -1.03 2.22 -13.21
C HIS A 61 -1.99 1.33 -12.39
N ARG A 62 -2.17 1.62 -11.13
CA ARG A 62 -3.06 0.86 -10.27
C ARG A 62 -4.07 1.80 -9.62
N PHE A 63 -5.33 1.51 -9.84
CA PHE A 63 -6.47 2.15 -9.19
C PHE A 63 -7.07 1.15 -8.23
N ARG A 64 -7.27 1.53 -6.97
CA ARG A 64 -7.88 0.68 -5.95
C ARG A 64 -8.90 1.47 -5.16
N LEU A 65 -10.10 0.93 -5.07
CA LEU A 65 -11.15 1.40 -4.17
C LEU A 65 -11.14 0.48 -2.95
N GLU A 66 -11.14 1.07 -1.75
CA GLU A 66 -11.15 0.35 -0.48
C GLU A 66 -12.36 0.79 0.35
N GLU A 67 -13.14 -0.20 0.81
CA GLU A 67 -14.19 -0.07 1.83
C GLU A 67 -13.59 -0.55 3.14
N ARG A 68 -13.45 0.36 4.10
CA ARG A 68 -12.65 0.18 5.31
C ARG A 68 -13.55 0.21 6.55
N PHE A 69 -13.47 -0.85 7.35
CA PHE A 69 -14.14 -0.99 8.64
C PHE A 69 -13.07 -0.95 9.72
N ILE A 70 -12.94 0.19 10.39
CA ILE A 70 -11.83 0.50 11.28
C ILE A 70 -12.35 0.56 12.71
N ASP A 71 -11.73 -0.16 13.65
CA ASP A 71 -12.07 -0.10 15.07
C ASP A 71 -12.10 1.35 15.55
N LYS A 72 -13.20 1.75 16.19
CA LYS A 72 -13.38 3.06 16.79
C LYS A 72 -12.81 3.06 18.20
N ILE A 73 -11.72 3.80 18.40
CA ILE A 73 -11.11 3.97 19.72
C ILE A 73 -11.83 5.11 20.45
N LEU A 74 -12.38 4.83 21.63
CA LEU A 74 -12.87 5.83 22.56
C LEU A 74 -11.80 6.11 23.60
N GLN A 75 -11.48 7.38 23.78
CA GLN A 75 -10.65 7.86 24.88
C GLN A 75 -11.57 8.20 26.06
N SER A 76 -11.41 7.48 27.16
CA SER A 76 -12.14 7.79 28.40
C SER A 76 -11.51 8.97 29.14
N ILE A 77 -12.34 9.73 29.82
CA ILE A 77 -11.92 10.82 30.72
C ILE A 77 -10.95 10.31 31.81
N ASN A 78 -11.06 9.03 32.17
CA ASN A 78 -10.20 8.38 33.17
C ASN A 78 -8.92 7.78 32.57
N GLY A 79 -8.57 8.11 31.31
CA GLY A 79 -7.35 7.63 30.64
C GLY A 79 -7.41 6.18 30.14
N VAL A 80 -8.51 5.45 30.35
CA VAL A 80 -8.68 4.08 29.84
C VAL A 80 -9.24 4.15 28.43
N ASN A 81 -8.45 3.70 27.44
CA ASN A 81 -8.90 3.60 26.06
C ASN A 81 -9.62 2.27 25.81
N SER A 82 -10.69 2.29 25.03
CA SER A 82 -11.46 1.09 24.67
C SER A 82 -11.89 1.11 23.20
N ILE A 83 -12.15 -0.07 22.64
CA ILE A 83 -12.79 -0.19 21.32
C ILE A 83 -14.31 -0.11 21.53
N ASN A 84 -14.96 0.79 20.79
CA ASN A 84 -16.41 0.93 20.82
C ASN A 84 -16.96 1.13 19.41
N GLY A 85 -17.30 0.01 18.77
CA GLY A 85 -17.85 -0.02 17.43
C GLY A 85 -16.82 0.13 16.34
N THR A 86 -17.29 0.45 15.15
CA THR A 86 -16.50 0.49 13.90
C THR A 86 -16.82 1.76 13.14
N ASN A 87 -15.79 2.38 12.58
CA ASN A 87 -15.91 3.48 11.64
C ASN A 87 -15.83 2.93 10.20
N TYR A 88 -16.85 3.20 9.39
CA TYR A 88 -16.81 2.93 7.96
C TYR A 88 -16.21 4.12 7.21
N LYS A 89 -15.27 3.85 6.29
CA LYS A 89 -14.63 4.86 5.44
C LYS A 89 -14.31 4.30 4.08
N ASN A 90 -14.44 5.13 3.05
CA ASN A 90 -14.02 4.81 1.70
C ASN A 90 -12.71 5.51 1.36
N ARG A 91 -11.86 4.84 0.56
CA ARG A 91 -10.57 5.38 0.12
C ARG A 91 -10.26 4.95 -1.30
N LEU A 92 -9.93 5.92 -2.14
CA LEU A 92 -9.34 5.68 -3.45
C LEU A 92 -7.82 5.72 -3.35
N ARG A 93 -7.17 4.78 -4.03
CA ARG A 93 -5.70 4.77 -4.16
C ARG A 93 -5.33 4.75 -5.63
N TYR A 94 -4.40 5.60 -5.99
CA TYR A 94 -3.77 5.58 -7.30
C TYR A 94 -2.27 5.40 -7.13
N ARG A 95 -1.70 4.38 -7.81
CA ARG A 95 -0.25 4.18 -7.88
C ARG A 95 0.23 4.22 -9.31
N PHE A 96 1.22 5.04 -9.54
CA PHE A 96 2.06 4.98 -10.75
C PHE A 96 3.38 4.30 -10.39
N ALA A 97 3.78 3.29 -11.15
CA ALA A 97 5.05 2.62 -10.95
C ALA A 97 5.81 2.47 -12.27
N LEU A 98 7.12 2.62 -12.15
CA LEU A 98 8.09 2.45 -13.23
C LEU A 98 9.12 1.41 -12.80
N ALA A 99 9.47 0.49 -13.70
CA ALA A 99 10.59 -0.43 -13.51
C ALA A 99 11.45 -0.49 -14.77
N ARG A 100 12.78 -0.63 -14.58
CA ARG A 100 13.76 -0.74 -15.66
C ARG A 100 14.89 -1.67 -15.26
N PRO A 101 15.28 -2.66 -16.12
CA PRO A 101 16.54 -3.36 -15.96
C PRO A 101 17.72 -2.41 -16.11
N ILE A 102 18.64 -2.39 -15.16
CA ILE A 102 19.81 -1.49 -15.16
C ILE A 102 21.13 -2.24 -15.27
N ILE A 103 21.24 -3.43 -14.65
CA ILE A 103 22.46 -4.23 -14.66
C ILE A 103 22.10 -5.63 -15.13
N LYS A 104 22.74 -6.10 -16.20
CA LYS A 104 22.66 -7.48 -16.67
C LYS A 104 23.68 -8.32 -15.90
N ILE A 105 23.22 -9.32 -15.14
CA ILE A 105 24.10 -10.22 -14.40
C ILE A 105 24.47 -11.41 -15.27
N ASN A 106 23.48 -12.00 -15.96
CA ASN A 106 23.68 -13.05 -16.94
C ASN A 106 22.55 -12.98 -18.00
N ASN A 107 22.47 -13.98 -18.88
CA ASN A 107 21.50 -13.94 -19.99
C ASN A 107 20.03 -13.99 -19.53
N SER A 108 19.74 -14.43 -18.30
CA SER A 108 18.39 -14.59 -17.76
C SER A 108 18.06 -13.68 -16.57
N LYS A 109 19.05 -12.97 -16.00
CA LYS A 109 18.86 -12.19 -14.77
C LYS A 109 19.37 -10.77 -14.91
N ASN A 110 18.55 -9.83 -14.47
CA ASN A 110 18.91 -8.41 -14.41
C ASN A 110 18.56 -7.85 -13.03
N ILE A 111 19.40 -6.95 -12.52
CA ILE A 111 18.97 -6.04 -11.46
C ILE A 111 18.11 -4.97 -12.11
N SER A 112 16.95 -4.69 -11.52
CA SER A 112 16.03 -3.67 -11.99
C SER A 112 15.85 -2.59 -10.94
N ILE A 113 15.85 -1.34 -11.36
CA ILE A 113 15.36 -0.24 -10.53
C ILE A 113 13.83 -0.22 -10.61
N LYS A 114 13.19 0.04 -9.47
CA LYS A 114 11.76 0.23 -9.34
C LYS A 114 11.47 1.52 -8.60
N ILE A 115 10.58 2.32 -9.14
CA ILE A 115 10.13 3.57 -8.55
C ILE A 115 8.61 3.54 -8.56
N PHE A 116 7.97 3.98 -7.48
CA PHE A 116 6.54 4.26 -7.52
C PHE A 116 6.18 5.45 -6.65
N ASP A 117 5.09 6.09 -7.03
CA ASP A 117 4.36 7.05 -6.22
C ASP A 117 2.91 6.58 -6.06
N GLU A 118 2.38 6.64 -4.84
CA GLU A 118 1.01 6.22 -4.54
C GLU A 118 0.29 7.26 -3.70
N LEU A 119 -0.83 7.73 -4.21
CA LEU A 119 -1.74 8.65 -3.55
C LEU A 119 -2.89 7.89 -2.89
N PHE A 120 -3.25 8.30 -1.68
CA PHE A 120 -4.37 7.78 -0.91
C PHE A 120 -5.35 8.92 -0.66
N ILE A 121 -6.52 8.84 -1.24
CA ILE A 121 -7.55 9.88 -1.20
C ILE A 121 -8.74 9.36 -0.40
N ASN A 122 -9.03 9.99 0.74
CA ASN A 122 -10.27 9.71 1.46
C ASN A 122 -11.46 10.18 0.64
N LEU A 123 -12.50 9.37 0.64
CA LEU A 123 -13.76 9.67 -0.04
C LEU A 123 -14.85 9.99 1.00
N GLU A 124 -15.79 10.83 0.60
CA GLU A 124 -16.98 11.22 1.37
C GLU A 124 -18.20 10.96 0.50
N ASP A 125 -19.34 10.62 1.12
CA ASP A 125 -20.60 10.35 0.45
C ASP A 125 -20.44 9.42 -0.79
N GLY A 126 -19.83 8.27 -0.55
CA GLY A 126 -19.53 7.27 -1.59
C GLY A 126 -18.19 7.51 -2.26
N ILE A 127 -18.14 8.27 -3.34
CA ILE A 127 -16.96 8.40 -4.20
C ILE A 127 -16.42 9.83 -4.35
N ARG A 128 -16.97 10.83 -3.65
CA ARG A 128 -16.45 12.20 -3.73
C ARG A 128 -15.10 12.32 -3.03
N PRO A 129 -14.04 12.81 -3.69
CA PRO A 129 -12.75 13.06 -3.04
C PRO A 129 -12.91 14.09 -1.91
N LYS A 130 -12.43 13.74 -0.71
CA LYS A 130 -12.46 14.61 0.47
C LYS A 130 -11.11 15.22 0.78
N SER A 131 -10.09 14.38 0.90
CA SER A 131 -8.74 14.83 1.29
C SER A 131 -7.67 13.83 0.87
N LEU A 132 -6.47 14.35 0.60
CA LEU A 132 -5.27 13.51 0.49
C LEU A 132 -4.93 13.01 1.90
N ASN A 133 -5.01 11.69 2.09
CA ASN A 133 -4.74 11.05 3.37
C ASN A 133 -3.27 10.68 3.53
N GLN A 134 -2.68 10.10 2.47
CA GLN A 134 -1.28 9.67 2.47
C GLN A 134 -0.69 9.82 1.06
N ASN A 135 0.64 9.97 1.01
CA ASN A 135 1.44 9.81 -0.17
C ASN A 135 2.61 8.87 0.14
N TRP A 136 2.82 7.87 -0.71
CA TRP A 136 3.90 6.90 -0.57
C TRP A 136 4.82 6.98 -1.78
N PHE A 137 6.05 7.38 -1.57
CA PHE A 137 7.09 7.36 -2.58
C PHE A 137 8.10 6.26 -2.29
N TYR A 138 8.45 5.47 -3.30
CA TYR A 138 9.40 4.36 -3.18
C TYR A 138 10.41 4.40 -4.32
N VAL A 139 11.67 4.12 -3.98
CA VAL A 139 12.72 3.80 -4.94
C VAL A 139 13.55 2.65 -4.41
N GLY A 140 13.81 1.64 -5.26
CA GLY A 140 14.56 0.46 -4.83
C GLY A 140 15.09 -0.36 -6.00
N LEU A 141 15.80 -1.42 -5.63
CA LEU A 141 16.38 -2.38 -6.55
C LEU A 141 15.73 -3.74 -6.32
N ASP A 142 15.37 -4.40 -7.40
CA ASP A 142 14.85 -5.77 -7.41
C ASP A 142 15.86 -6.69 -8.10
N TYR A 143 16.15 -7.83 -7.47
CA TYR A 143 17.06 -8.86 -7.93
C TYR A 143 16.37 -10.23 -7.98
N PRO A 144 16.26 -10.91 -9.14
CA PRO A 144 15.75 -12.27 -9.24
C PRO A 144 16.84 -13.26 -8.81
N LEU A 145 16.77 -13.70 -7.54
CA LEU A 145 17.74 -14.66 -6.99
C LEU A 145 17.65 -16.02 -7.70
N THR A 146 16.42 -16.52 -7.89
CA THR A 146 16.12 -17.74 -8.66
C THR A 146 14.96 -17.48 -9.61
N SER A 147 14.48 -18.49 -10.35
CA SER A 147 13.24 -18.40 -11.14
C SER A 147 11.99 -18.19 -10.26
N LYS A 148 12.06 -18.57 -8.98
CA LYS A 148 10.95 -18.50 -8.03
C LYS A 148 11.12 -17.46 -6.93
N ILE A 149 12.35 -17.02 -6.63
CA ILE A 149 12.67 -16.12 -5.52
C ILE A 149 13.21 -14.80 -6.06
N GLY A 150 12.56 -13.71 -5.71
CA GLY A 150 13.03 -12.34 -5.91
C GLY A 150 13.37 -11.67 -4.57
N LEU A 151 14.41 -10.85 -4.57
CA LEU A 151 14.81 -10.00 -3.45
C LEU A 151 14.68 -8.54 -3.86
N GLY A 152 14.22 -7.71 -2.95
CA GLY A 152 14.13 -6.27 -3.15
C GLY A 152 14.69 -5.52 -1.95
N ILE A 153 15.33 -4.39 -2.20
CA ILE A 153 15.74 -3.43 -1.18
C ILE A 153 15.47 -2.02 -1.69
N GLY A 154 14.97 -1.15 -0.86
CA GLY A 154 14.71 0.22 -1.27
C GLY A 154 14.36 1.16 -0.13
N TYR A 155 14.33 2.43 -0.47
CA TYR A 155 13.87 3.51 0.38
C TYR A 155 12.38 3.75 0.12
N HIS A 156 11.62 3.82 1.20
CA HIS A 156 10.19 4.09 1.18
C HIS A 156 9.89 5.30 2.06
N ASN A 157 9.40 6.37 1.46
CA ASN A 157 8.92 7.56 2.13
C ASN A 157 7.41 7.50 2.24
N ILE A 158 6.89 7.63 3.45
CA ILE A 158 5.44 7.62 3.74
C ILE A 158 5.05 8.94 4.36
N GLY A 159 4.40 9.79 3.57
CA GLY A 159 3.77 11.01 4.03
C GLY A 159 2.35 10.74 4.54
N LEU A 160 2.06 11.15 5.77
CA LEU A 160 0.75 11.01 6.41
C LEU A 160 0.18 12.40 6.66
N ASN A 161 -1.02 12.65 6.16
CA ASN A 161 -1.77 13.87 6.47
C ASN A 161 -2.73 13.58 7.63
N SER A 162 -2.45 14.19 8.79
CA SER A 162 -3.36 14.11 9.94
C SER A 162 -4.45 15.18 9.78
N SER A 163 -5.68 14.76 9.64
CA SER A 163 -6.86 15.65 9.57
C SER A 163 -7.30 16.18 10.94
N ASN A 164 -6.47 16.05 11.98
CA ASN A 164 -6.70 16.74 13.24
C ASN A 164 -6.51 18.26 13.03
N ASN A 165 -7.14 19.08 13.86
CA ASN A 165 -7.32 20.53 13.74
C ASN A 165 -6.08 21.37 13.33
N ASN A 166 -4.90 20.79 13.20
CA ASN A 166 -3.64 21.46 12.89
C ASN A 166 -3.04 21.08 11.50
N ASN A 167 -3.71 20.32 10.65
CA ASN A 167 -3.20 19.89 9.32
C ASN A 167 -1.71 19.47 9.35
N THR A 168 -1.31 18.68 10.34
CA THR A 168 0.08 18.24 10.47
C THR A 168 0.40 17.17 9.43
N PHE A 169 1.48 17.38 8.71
CA PHE A 169 2.04 16.40 7.78
C PHE A 169 3.23 15.70 8.45
N THR A 170 3.13 14.39 8.60
CA THR A 170 4.19 13.59 9.19
C THR A 170 4.84 12.73 8.10
N THR A 171 6.16 12.67 8.09
CA THR A 171 6.93 11.87 7.12
C THR A 171 7.69 10.78 7.84
N ASN A 172 7.54 9.53 7.35
CA ASN A 172 8.30 8.38 7.82
C ASN A 172 9.28 7.94 6.74
N HIS A 173 10.54 7.71 7.12
CA HIS A 173 11.60 7.21 6.27
C HIS A 173 11.87 5.75 6.61
N ILE A 174 11.70 4.85 5.65
CA ILE A 174 11.74 3.40 5.89
C ILE A 174 12.73 2.76 4.92
N LEU A 175 13.65 1.95 5.44
CA LEU A 175 14.39 0.98 4.64
C LEU A 175 13.49 -0.26 4.48
N GLN A 176 13.04 -0.52 3.26
CA GLN A 176 12.17 -1.64 2.94
C GLN A 176 12.97 -2.78 2.31
N THR A 177 12.85 -3.99 2.87
CA THR A 177 13.30 -5.22 2.24
C THR A 177 12.10 -6.05 1.81
N THR A 178 12.22 -6.76 0.69
CA THR A 178 11.14 -7.58 0.13
C THR A 178 11.70 -8.93 -0.30
N VAL A 179 11.02 -9.99 0.07
CA VAL A 179 11.22 -11.33 -0.48
C VAL A 179 9.94 -11.73 -1.22
N THR A 180 10.08 -12.08 -2.49
CA THR A 180 8.97 -12.56 -3.30
C THR A 180 9.19 -14.02 -3.61
N TYR A 181 8.17 -14.86 -3.40
CA TYR A 181 8.18 -16.26 -3.79
C TYR A 181 7.02 -16.56 -4.74
N SER A 182 7.31 -17.14 -5.89
CA SER A 182 6.31 -17.53 -6.89
C SER A 182 6.12 -19.06 -6.88
N ILE A 183 4.88 -19.49 -6.66
CA ILE A 183 4.45 -20.88 -6.75
C ILE A 183 3.87 -21.07 -8.16
N ASN A 184 4.58 -21.83 -9.01
CA ASN A 184 4.13 -22.20 -10.36
C ASN A 184 3.88 -23.71 -10.39
#